data_825b431a5546225021092735cdd4522a
#
_entry.id   825b431a5546225021092735cdd4522a
#
_cell.length_a   1.000
_cell.length_b   1.000
_cell.length_c   1.000
_cell.angle_alpha   90.00
_cell.angle_beta   90.00
_cell.angle_gamma   90.00
#
_symmetry.space_group_name_H-M   'P 1'
#
loop_
_entity.id
_entity.type
_entity.pdbx_description
1 polymer ?
#
loop_
_entity_poly.entity_id
_entity_poly.type
_entity_poly.pdbx_seq_one_letter_code
_entity_poly.pdbx_strand_id
1 'polypeptide(L)'
;MFISGKSLRETGANELARKLSLLLTERVSPELMTCRDVVESGRYPYTGRLGILSEVDREAVDEAMALTSTTELSGVDFAQISDGQRQRVMLARAMSQQPELLILDEPTSYLDIRHKLELLNTLKKLVREKNTAVLMSLHELDLALRVSDKIVCIDGGKVGRVGTPEEIFSGGYISALYGISEVCFCESSGCAELEKPVGAPEVFVISGGGNSGGVFRRLQRAGTPFAAGIIPANDIDLPAARALAAEVISRPAFSEASQEAVQRGLRLIRECGGVFCCPGSCGALNPENSELLSCARRLGKLIGDA
;
A
#
# COMPACT_ATOMS: atom_id res chain seq x y z
N MET A 1 -19.04 -8.58 -22.84
CA MET A 1 -18.83 -7.60 -21.77
C MET A 1 -20.09 -6.77 -21.66
N PHE A 2 -20.55 -6.44 -20.44
CA PHE A 2 -21.80 -5.73 -20.19
C PHE A 2 -21.53 -4.55 -19.27
N ILE A 3 -22.17 -3.41 -19.50
CA ILE A 3 -22.22 -2.25 -18.60
C ILE A 3 -23.70 -1.98 -18.32
N SER A 4 -24.05 -1.88 -17.04
CA SER A 4 -25.43 -1.65 -16.59
C SER A 4 -26.45 -2.61 -17.23
N GLY A 5 -26.07 -3.90 -17.37
CA GLY A 5 -26.92 -4.95 -17.96
C GLY A 5 -27.02 -4.96 -19.49
N LYS A 6 -26.43 -3.98 -20.20
CA LYS A 6 -26.43 -3.86 -21.65
C LYS A 6 -25.11 -4.32 -22.27
N SER A 7 -25.16 -5.10 -23.35
CA SER A 7 -23.95 -5.54 -24.05
C SER A 7 -23.21 -4.36 -24.69
N LEU A 8 -21.88 -4.31 -24.56
CA LEU A 8 -21.05 -3.28 -25.22
C LEU A 8 -21.20 -3.28 -26.75
N ARG A 9 -21.49 -4.45 -27.35
CA ARG A 9 -21.68 -4.56 -28.81
C ARG A 9 -22.98 -3.90 -29.29
N GLU A 10 -23.95 -3.75 -28.39
CA GLU A 10 -25.28 -3.18 -28.68
C GLU A 10 -25.38 -1.71 -28.21
N THR A 11 -24.32 -1.21 -27.56
CA THR A 11 -24.28 0.17 -27.07
C THR A 11 -23.61 1.07 -28.09
N GLY A 12 -24.29 2.13 -28.51
CA GLY A 12 -23.74 3.12 -29.43
C GLY A 12 -22.55 3.86 -28.84
N ALA A 13 -21.58 4.29 -29.65
CA ALA A 13 -20.36 4.93 -29.22
C ALA A 13 -20.61 6.15 -28.30
N ASN A 14 -21.57 7.01 -28.62
CA ASN A 14 -21.91 8.17 -27.80
C ASN A 14 -22.57 7.79 -26.47
N GLU A 15 -23.39 6.73 -26.43
CA GLU A 15 -23.97 6.22 -25.19
C GLU A 15 -22.87 5.62 -24.31
N LEU A 16 -21.96 4.85 -24.89
CA LEU A 16 -20.82 4.28 -24.18
C LEU A 16 -19.91 5.39 -23.62
N ALA A 17 -19.60 6.41 -24.43
CA ALA A 17 -18.77 7.53 -24.03
C ALA A 17 -19.36 8.37 -22.88
N ARG A 18 -20.67 8.32 -22.65
CA ARG A 18 -21.31 8.96 -21.48
C ARG A 18 -21.25 8.11 -20.22
N LYS A 19 -21.11 6.79 -20.36
CA LYS A 19 -21.15 5.83 -19.25
C LYS A 19 -19.77 5.41 -18.77
N LEU A 20 -18.79 5.43 -19.65
CA LEU A 20 -17.45 4.91 -19.43
C LEU A 20 -16.42 6.00 -19.67
N SER A 21 -15.58 6.26 -18.68
CA SER A 21 -14.39 7.10 -18.81
C SER A 21 -13.12 6.30 -18.57
N LEU A 22 -12.07 6.66 -19.28
CA LEU A 22 -10.77 5.99 -19.24
C LEU A 22 -9.68 7.01 -18.89
N LEU A 23 -8.80 6.63 -17.97
CA LEU A 23 -7.54 7.29 -17.72
C LEU A 23 -6.42 6.27 -17.94
N LEU A 24 -5.71 6.43 -19.06
CA LEU A 24 -4.59 5.56 -19.43
C LEU A 24 -3.28 6.18 -19.00
N THR A 25 -2.25 5.35 -18.86
CA THR A 25 -0.88 5.74 -18.49
C THR A 25 -0.18 6.54 -19.58
N GLU A 26 -0.69 6.51 -20.82
CA GLU A 26 -0.12 7.25 -21.93
C GLU A 26 -0.13 8.76 -21.70
N ARG A 27 1.04 9.39 -21.88
CA ARG A 27 1.19 10.84 -21.74
C ARG A 27 0.55 11.54 -22.92
N VAL A 28 -0.62 12.10 -22.69
CA VAL A 28 -1.24 13.05 -23.62
C VAL A 28 -0.64 14.43 -23.34
N SER A 29 -0.06 15.06 -24.34
CA SER A 29 0.49 16.41 -24.27
C SER A 29 -0.23 17.29 -25.29
N PRO A 30 -1.43 17.78 -24.97
CA PRO A 30 -2.12 18.74 -25.84
C PRO A 30 -1.31 20.06 -25.88
N GLU A 31 -1.08 20.54 -27.08
CA GLU A 31 -0.41 21.83 -27.28
C GLU A 31 -1.42 22.98 -27.18
N LEU A 32 -0.99 24.10 -26.57
CA LEU A 32 -1.75 25.35 -26.48
C LEU A 32 -3.11 25.23 -25.75
N MET A 33 -3.25 24.28 -24.83
CA MET A 33 -4.44 24.12 -24.00
C MET A 33 -4.15 24.48 -22.54
N THR A 34 -5.06 25.22 -21.92
CA THR A 34 -5.07 25.40 -20.47
C THR A 34 -5.54 24.11 -19.78
N CYS A 35 -5.26 23.98 -18.48
CA CYS A 35 -5.77 22.88 -17.68
C CYS A 35 -7.31 22.78 -17.74
N ARG A 36 -8.00 23.93 -17.80
CA ARG A 36 -9.45 23.98 -17.96
C ARG A 36 -9.89 23.41 -19.31
N ASP A 37 -9.25 23.80 -20.41
CA ASP A 37 -9.58 23.30 -21.75
C ASP A 37 -9.44 21.78 -21.81
N VAL A 38 -8.41 21.23 -21.15
CA VAL A 38 -8.23 19.78 -21.04
C VAL A 38 -9.40 19.14 -20.30
N VAL A 39 -9.84 19.68 -19.18
CA VAL A 39 -10.98 19.14 -18.41
C VAL A 39 -12.28 19.29 -19.20
N GLU A 40 -12.50 20.41 -19.88
CA GLU A 40 -13.66 20.67 -20.74
C GLU A 40 -13.77 19.66 -21.89
N SER A 41 -12.63 19.17 -22.41
CA SER A 41 -12.62 18.11 -23.43
C SER A 41 -13.31 16.81 -22.97
N GLY A 42 -13.39 16.56 -21.66
CA GLY A 42 -14.14 15.43 -21.09
C GLY A 42 -15.66 15.52 -21.34
N ARG A 43 -16.18 16.72 -21.62
CA ARG A 43 -17.61 16.94 -21.93
C ARG A 43 -17.96 16.68 -23.38
N TYR A 44 -16.99 16.32 -24.23
CA TYR A 44 -17.22 16.06 -25.67
C TYR A 44 -18.43 15.16 -25.96
N PRO A 45 -18.74 14.08 -25.21
CA PRO A 45 -19.92 13.25 -25.47
C PRO A 45 -21.26 13.97 -25.27
N TYR A 46 -21.27 15.14 -24.64
CA TYR A 46 -22.45 15.94 -24.30
C TYR A 46 -22.60 17.15 -25.23
N THR A 47 -21.51 17.63 -25.80
CA THR A 47 -21.51 18.76 -26.71
C THR A 47 -21.98 18.31 -28.12
N GLY A 48 -22.72 19.14 -28.81
CA GLY A 48 -23.11 18.89 -30.17
C GLY A 48 -21.93 19.02 -31.15
N ARG A 49 -22.25 19.04 -32.48
CA ARG A 49 -21.24 19.14 -33.56
C ARG A 49 -20.32 20.37 -33.45
N LEU A 50 -20.78 21.43 -32.79
CA LEU A 50 -20.03 22.68 -32.62
C LEU A 50 -19.13 22.68 -31.37
N GLY A 51 -19.17 21.66 -30.50
CA GLY A 51 -18.36 21.59 -29.30
C GLY A 51 -18.69 22.65 -28.25
N ILE A 52 -19.85 23.30 -28.31
CA ILE A 52 -20.23 24.38 -27.40
C ILE A 52 -20.72 23.80 -26.09
N LEU A 53 -20.08 24.18 -24.98
CA LEU A 53 -20.44 23.79 -23.62
C LEU A 53 -21.67 24.55 -23.15
N SER A 54 -22.66 23.82 -22.63
CA SER A 54 -23.79 24.37 -21.89
C SER A 54 -23.38 24.83 -20.49
N GLU A 55 -24.29 25.48 -19.76
CA GLU A 55 -24.06 25.85 -18.36
C GLU A 55 -23.87 24.61 -17.48
N VAL A 56 -24.67 23.57 -17.69
CA VAL A 56 -24.54 22.28 -17.00
C VAL A 56 -23.18 21.61 -17.24
N ASP A 57 -22.63 21.74 -18.47
CA ASP A 57 -21.30 21.23 -18.76
C ASP A 57 -20.21 21.98 -18.01
N ARG A 58 -20.32 23.30 -17.92
CA ARG A 58 -19.37 24.14 -17.14
C ARG A 58 -19.41 23.83 -15.64
N GLU A 59 -20.61 23.65 -15.08
CA GLU A 59 -20.77 23.21 -13.70
C GLU A 59 -20.10 21.84 -13.44
N ALA A 60 -20.27 20.87 -14.36
CA ALA A 60 -19.62 19.57 -14.23
C ALA A 60 -18.07 19.67 -14.30
N VAL A 61 -17.54 20.57 -15.11
CA VAL A 61 -16.11 20.87 -15.19
C VAL A 61 -15.62 21.48 -13.88
N ASP A 62 -16.33 22.51 -13.37
CA ASP A 62 -15.96 23.20 -12.12
C ASP A 62 -16.00 22.24 -10.93
N GLU A 63 -17.02 21.38 -10.84
CA GLU A 63 -17.12 20.33 -9.82
C GLU A 63 -15.95 19.35 -9.91
N ALA A 64 -15.62 18.87 -11.11
CA ALA A 64 -14.52 17.92 -11.31
C ALA A 64 -13.17 18.54 -10.92
N MET A 65 -12.93 19.80 -11.28
CA MET A 65 -11.72 20.53 -10.90
C MET A 65 -11.63 20.77 -9.40
N ALA A 66 -12.74 21.07 -8.75
CA ALA A 66 -12.79 21.23 -7.29
C ALA A 66 -12.49 19.91 -6.56
N LEU A 67 -13.08 18.80 -7.00
CA LEU A 67 -12.88 17.47 -6.41
C LEU A 67 -11.42 17.00 -6.51
N THR A 68 -10.72 17.37 -7.58
CA THR A 68 -9.32 16.99 -7.82
C THR A 68 -8.31 18.03 -7.35
N SER A 69 -8.79 19.12 -6.70
CA SER A 69 -7.94 20.22 -6.25
C SER A 69 -7.09 20.82 -7.39
N THR A 70 -7.72 21.06 -8.55
CA THR A 70 -7.07 21.64 -9.74
C THR A 70 -7.65 22.99 -10.16
N THR A 71 -8.59 23.55 -9.40
CA THR A 71 -9.25 24.83 -9.71
C THR A 71 -8.24 25.97 -9.89
N GLU A 72 -7.19 26.03 -9.06
CA GLU A 72 -6.14 27.04 -9.15
C GLU A 72 -5.30 26.95 -10.43
N LEU A 73 -5.30 25.79 -11.08
CA LEU A 73 -4.58 25.53 -12.32
C LEU A 73 -5.40 25.87 -13.57
N SER A 74 -6.64 26.32 -13.42
CA SER A 74 -7.61 26.52 -14.51
C SER A 74 -7.03 27.26 -15.71
N GLY A 75 -6.36 28.39 -15.51
CA GLY A 75 -5.76 29.20 -16.55
C GLY A 75 -4.30 28.87 -16.90
N VAL A 76 -3.71 27.86 -16.26
CA VAL A 76 -2.30 27.48 -16.48
C VAL A 76 -2.20 26.59 -17.70
N ASP A 77 -1.17 26.80 -18.52
CA ASP A 77 -0.86 25.93 -19.66
C ASP A 77 -0.58 24.50 -19.17
N PHE A 78 -1.29 23.53 -19.72
CA PHE A 78 -1.16 22.13 -19.35
C PHE A 78 0.26 21.56 -19.54
N ALA A 79 1.01 22.10 -20.49
CA ALA A 79 2.41 21.70 -20.71
C ALA A 79 3.36 22.15 -19.60
N GLN A 80 2.99 23.19 -18.81
CA GLN A 80 3.85 23.81 -17.80
C GLN A 80 3.65 23.26 -16.38
N ILE A 81 2.68 22.38 -16.16
CA ILE A 81 2.39 21.79 -14.85
C ILE A 81 3.23 20.54 -14.57
N SER A 82 3.43 20.23 -13.27
CA SER A 82 4.13 19.01 -12.83
C SER A 82 3.36 17.72 -13.18
N ASP A 83 4.05 16.58 -13.21
CA ASP A 83 3.41 15.28 -13.51
C ASP A 83 2.27 14.95 -12.55
N GLY A 84 2.41 15.25 -11.24
CA GLY A 84 1.33 15.06 -10.26
C GLY A 84 0.13 15.99 -10.49
N GLN A 85 0.37 17.25 -10.89
CA GLN A 85 -0.69 18.16 -11.29
C GLN A 85 -1.38 17.70 -12.57
N ARG A 86 -0.60 17.23 -13.54
CA ARG A 86 -1.09 16.66 -14.79
C ARG A 86 -2.02 15.47 -14.54
N GLN A 87 -1.62 14.56 -13.66
CA GLN A 87 -2.44 13.40 -13.28
C GLN A 87 -3.80 13.84 -12.70
N ARG A 88 -3.81 14.84 -11.81
CA ARG A 88 -5.05 15.38 -11.24
C ARG A 88 -5.94 16.07 -12.27
N VAL A 89 -5.37 16.82 -13.19
CA VAL A 89 -6.12 17.46 -14.30
C VAL A 89 -6.71 16.40 -15.23
N MET A 90 -5.96 15.35 -15.56
CA MET A 90 -6.46 14.23 -16.36
C MET A 90 -7.56 13.45 -15.65
N LEU A 91 -7.46 13.30 -14.33
CA LEU A 91 -8.53 12.74 -13.52
C LEU A 91 -9.77 13.65 -13.53
N ALA A 92 -9.60 14.98 -13.39
CA ALA A 92 -10.70 15.94 -13.51
C ALA A 92 -11.39 15.82 -14.87
N ARG A 93 -10.62 15.70 -15.95
CA ARG A 93 -11.15 15.45 -17.29
C ARG A 93 -12.00 14.17 -17.35
N ALA A 94 -11.52 13.08 -16.77
CA ALA A 94 -12.26 11.82 -16.73
C ALA A 94 -13.54 11.91 -15.89
N MET A 95 -13.48 12.66 -14.78
CA MET A 95 -14.61 12.89 -13.87
C MET A 95 -15.64 13.88 -14.42
N SER A 96 -15.21 14.91 -15.17
CA SER A 96 -16.13 15.87 -15.80
C SER A 96 -17.11 15.18 -16.76
N GLN A 97 -16.77 14.02 -17.28
CA GLN A 97 -17.64 13.18 -18.08
C GLN A 97 -18.82 12.59 -17.29
N GLN A 98 -18.77 12.59 -15.94
CA GLN A 98 -19.78 12.02 -15.04
C GLN A 98 -20.10 10.54 -15.37
N PRO A 99 -19.08 9.66 -15.44
CA PRO A 99 -19.26 8.29 -15.89
C PRO A 99 -19.94 7.41 -14.82
N GLU A 100 -20.64 6.35 -15.26
CA GLU A 100 -21.10 5.25 -14.40
C GLU A 100 -19.91 4.32 -14.00
N LEU A 101 -18.91 4.18 -14.92
CA LEU A 101 -17.70 3.39 -14.73
C LEU A 101 -16.47 4.19 -15.12
N LEU A 102 -15.53 4.34 -14.18
CA LEU A 102 -14.22 4.95 -14.40
C LEU A 102 -13.15 3.86 -14.39
N ILE A 103 -12.41 3.72 -15.48
CA ILE A 103 -11.27 2.79 -15.58
C ILE A 103 -9.98 3.58 -15.56
N LEU A 104 -9.08 3.19 -14.65
CA LEU A 104 -7.80 3.84 -14.42
C LEU A 104 -6.67 2.82 -14.59
N ASP A 105 -5.75 3.12 -15.48
CA ASP A 105 -4.56 2.29 -15.66
C ASP A 105 -3.38 2.89 -14.90
N GLU A 106 -2.93 2.17 -13.86
CA GLU A 106 -1.85 2.57 -12.95
C GLU A 106 -1.92 4.04 -12.46
N PRO A 107 -3.05 4.49 -11.89
CA PRO A 107 -3.24 5.91 -11.58
C PRO A 107 -2.30 6.45 -10.49
N THR A 108 -1.61 5.58 -9.76
CA THR A 108 -0.65 5.94 -8.71
C THR A 108 0.79 6.02 -9.20
N SER A 109 1.06 5.60 -10.44
CA SER A 109 2.41 5.63 -11.01
C SER A 109 2.96 7.05 -11.09
N TYR A 110 4.25 7.21 -10.78
CA TYR A 110 4.98 8.49 -10.78
C TYR A 110 4.49 9.54 -9.75
N LEU A 111 3.56 9.20 -8.87
CA LEU A 111 3.13 10.06 -7.77
C LEU A 111 3.95 9.79 -6.50
N ASP A 112 4.27 10.85 -5.75
CA ASP A 112 4.75 10.71 -4.39
C ASP A 112 3.62 10.23 -3.45
N ILE A 113 3.99 9.84 -2.24
CA ILE A 113 3.05 9.26 -1.26
C ILE A 113 1.87 10.18 -0.95
N ARG A 114 2.10 11.49 -0.86
CA ARG A 114 1.06 12.47 -0.57
C ARG A 114 0.03 12.51 -1.69
N HIS A 115 0.48 12.65 -2.93
CA HIS A 115 -0.39 12.72 -4.10
C HIS A 115 -1.12 11.38 -4.36
N LYS A 116 -0.48 10.22 -4.08
CA LYS A 116 -1.16 8.91 -4.10
C LYS A 116 -2.35 8.87 -3.14
N LEU A 117 -2.14 9.30 -1.90
CA LEU A 117 -3.21 9.30 -0.89
C LEU A 117 -4.33 10.29 -1.24
N GLU A 118 -4.00 11.48 -1.75
CA GLU A 118 -4.98 12.47 -2.22
C GLU A 118 -5.83 11.91 -3.36
N LEU A 119 -5.20 11.28 -4.35
CA LEU A 119 -5.88 10.61 -5.47
C LEU A 119 -6.85 9.53 -4.98
N LEU A 120 -6.36 8.59 -4.16
CA LEU A 120 -7.17 7.48 -3.67
C LEU A 120 -8.34 7.97 -2.80
N ASN A 121 -8.14 9.00 -1.99
CA ASN A 121 -9.22 9.62 -1.22
C ASN A 121 -10.27 10.28 -2.13
N THR A 122 -9.85 10.93 -3.22
CA THR A 122 -10.75 11.52 -4.22
C THR A 122 -11.57 10.42 -4.90
N LEU A 123 -10.95 9.31 -5.28
CA LEU A 123 -11.66 8.16 -5.88
C LEU A 123 -12.67 7.55 -4.89
N LYS A 124 -12.31 7.41 -3.62
CA LYS A 124 -13.26 6.94 -2.59
C LYS A 124 -14.47 7.85 -2.42
N LYS A 125 -14.27 9.17 -2.46
CA LYS A 125 -15.38 10.14 -2.45
C LYS A 125 -16.27 9.98 -3.68
N LEU A 126 -15.68 9.86 -4.87
CA LEU A 126 -16.41 9.66 -6.11
C LEU A 126 -17.33 8.42 -6.06
N VAL A 127 -16.79 7.29 -5.59
CA VAL A 127 -17.58 6.05 -5.43
C VAL A 127 -18.74 6.25 -4.47
N ARG A 128 -18.51 6.89 -3.32
CA ARG A 128 -19.52 7.03 -2.26
C ARG A 128 -20.59 8.08 -2.56
N GLU A 129 -20.17 9.22 -3.15
CA GLU A 129 -21.04 10.39 -3.31
C GLU A 129 -21.71 10.42 -4.69
N LYS A 130 -21.06 9.88 -5.73
CA LYS A 130 -21.56 9.91 -7.10
C LYS A 130 -22.02 8.54 -7.62
N ASN A 131 -21.92 7.49 -6.81
CA ASN A 131 -22.27 6.11 -7.19
C ASN A 131 -21.55 5.63 -8.48
N THR A 132 -20.33 6.13 -8.71
CA THR A 132 -19.48 5.74 -9.84
C THR A 132 -18.70 4.49 -9.47
N ALA A 133 -18.74 3.46 -10.29
CA ALA A 133 -17.85 2.31 -10.14
C ALA A 133 -16.44 2.68 -10.60
N VAL A 134 -15.43 2.31 -9.83
CA VAL A 134 -14.01 2.52 -10.20
C VAL A 134 -13.32 1.18 -10.36
N LEU A 135 -12.72 0.95 -11.52
CA LEU A 135 -11.83 -0.18 -11.79
C LEU A 135 -10.43 0.38 -12.05
N MET A 136 -9.45 -0.04 -11.27
CA MET A 136 -8.07 0.43 -11.45
C MET A 136 -7.07 -0.70 -11.37
N SER A 137 -6.00 -0.61 -12.16
CA SER A 137 -4.81 -1.43 -11.98
C SER A 137 -3.91 -0.81 -10.92
N LEU A 138 -3.37 -1.64 -10.03
CA LEU A 138 -2.43 -1.23 -8.98
C LEU A 138 -1.30 -2.23 -8.89
N HIS A 139 -0.07 -1.73 -8.72
CA HIS A 139 1.10 -2.54 -8.41
C HIS A 139 1.45 -2.54 -6.92
N GLU A 140 1.00 -1.52 -6.18
CA GLU A 140 1.24 -1.39 -4.75
C GLU A 140 0.24 -2.23 -3.96
N LEU A 141 0.70 -3.36 -3.44
CA LEU A 141 -0.12 -4.32 -2.70
C LEU A 141 -0.74 -3.73 -1.42
N ASP A 142 0.03 -2.89 -0.71
CA ASP A 142 -0.44 -2.22 0.50
C ASP A 142 -1.55 -1.20 0.21
N LEU A 143 -1.51 -0.53 -0.94
CA LEU A 143 -2.59 0.36 -1.38
C LEU A 143 -3.82 -0.43 -1.81
N ALA A 144 -3.63 -1.53 -2.57
CA ALA A 144 -4.72 -2.41 -2.97
C ALA A 144 -5.48 -2.96 -1.76
N LEU A 145 -4.75 -3.42 -0.74
CA LEU A 145 -5.33 -3.90 0.53
C LEU A 145 -6.20 -2.83 1.23
N ARG A 146 -5.79 -1.55 1.18
CA ARG A 146 -6.43 -0.47 1.95
C ARG A 146 -7.57 0.22 1.22
N VAL A 147 -7.56 0.21 -0.11
CA VAL A 147 -8.50 1.05 -0.88
C VAL A 147 -9.59 0.26 -1.57
N SER A 148 -9.37 -1.02 -1.88
CA SER A 148 -10.28 -1.80 -2.71
C SER A 148 -11.44 -2.40 -1.90
N ASP A 149 -12.62 -2.44 -2.50
CA ASP A 149 -13.74 -3.25 -2.00
C ASP A 149 -13.66 -4.69 -2.53
N LYS A 150 -13.10 -4.84 -3.75
CA LYS A 150 -12.81 -6.14 -4.39
C LYS A 150 -11.49 -6.07 -5.14
N ILE A 151 -10.77 -7.17 -5.14
CA ILE A 151 -9.50 -7.34 -5.86
C ILE A 151 -9.68 -8.46 -6.90
N VAL A 152 -9.18 -8.20 -8.10
CA VAL A 152 -9.08 -9.17 -9.18
C VAL A 152 -7.60 -9.42 -9.44
N CYS A 153 -7.11 -10.60 -9.12
CA CYS A 153 -5.72 -10.97 -9.39
C CYS A 153 -5.59 -11.49 -10.81
N ILE A 154 -4.60 -10.97 -11.54
CA ILE A 154 -4.27 -11.40 -12.90
C ILE A 154 -2.94 -12.17 -12.85
N ASP A 155 -2.94 -13.38 -13.37
CA ASP A 155 -1.77 -14.23 -13.48
C ASP A 155 -1.68 -14.82 -14.89
N GLY A 156 -0.53 -14.62 -15.56
CA GLY A 156 -0.31 -15.13 -16.92
C GLY A 156 -1.38 -14.70 -17.93
N GLY A 157 -1.94 -13.49 -17.78
CA GLY A 157 -2.99 -12.96 -18.64
C GLY A 157 -4.39 -13.55 -18.40
N LYS A 158 -4.58 -14.27 -17.31
CA LYS A 158 -5.87 -14.86 -16.90
C LYS A 158 -6.30 -14.32 -15.54
N VAL A 159 -7.62 -14.27 -15.33
CA VAL A 159 -8.16 -14.01 -13.99
C VAL A 159 -7.87 -15.22 -13.12
N GLY A 160 -7.06 -15.04 -12.09
CA GLY A 160 -6.74 -16.04 -11.09
C GLY A 160 -7.80 -16.07 -9.99
N ARG A 161 -7.68 -15.20 -9.00
CA ARG A 161 -8.59 -15.12 -7.85
C ARG A 161 -9.31 -13.77 -7.81
N VAL A 162 -10.56 -13.80 -7.37
CA VAL A 162 -11.39 -12.60 -7.15
C VAL A 162 -11.97 -12.68 -5.75
N GLY A 163 -11.85 -11.61 -4.97
CA GLY A 163 -12.38 -11.58 -3.60
C GLY A 163 -12.25 -10.22 -2.93
N THR A 164 -12.61 -10.16 -1.66
CA THR A 164 -12.31 -8.99 -0.82
C THR A 164 -10.82 -8.93 -0.51
N PRO A 165 -10.28 -7.77 -0.08
CA PRO A 165 -8.88 -7.70 0.35
C PRO A 165 -8.51 -8.79 1.37
N GLU A 166 -9.36 -9.04 2.37
CA GLU A 166 -9.14 -10.03 3.42
C GLU A 166 -9.11 -11.47 2.88
N GLU A 167 -9.89 -11.76 1.84
CA GLU A 167 -9.88 -13.07 1.18
C GLU A 167 -8.64 -13.25 0.31
N ILE A 168 -8.18 -12.20 -0.35
CA ILE A 168 -7.01 -12.23 -1.25
C ILE A 168 -5.71 -12.26 -0.45
N PHE A 169 -5.59 -11.43 0.59
CA PHE A 169 -4.40 -11.34 1.44
C PHE A 169 -4.45 -12.35 2.59
N SER A 170 -4.74 -13.60 2.27
CA SER A 170 -4.81 -14.71 3.24
C SER A 170 -4.30 -16.00 2.66
N GLY A 171 -3.72 -16.86 3.54
CA GLY A 171 -3.32 -18.22 3.21
C GLY A 171 -2.15 -18.32 2.22
N GLY A 172 -1.25 -17.35 2.19
CA GLY A 172 -0.04 -17.38 1.35
C GLY A 172 -0.30 -17.15 -0.14
N TYR A 173 -1.53 -16.78 -0.55
CA TYR A 173 -1.88 -16.65 -1.96
C TYR A 173 -1.05 -15.59 -2.70
N ILE A 174 -0.87 -14.40 -2.10
CA ILE A 174 -0.07 -13.32 -2.70
C ILE A 174 1.40 -13.73 -2.82
N SER A 175 1.94 -14.38 -1.79
CA SER A 175 3.31 -14.89 -1.81
C SER A 175 3.53 -15.89 -2.94
N ALA A 176 2.59 -16.81 -3.13
CA ALA A 176 2.61 -17.78 -4.22
C ALA A 176 2.48 -17.10 -5.60
N LEU A 177 1.59 -16.11 -5.74
CA LEU A 177 1.36 -15.38 -6.98
C LEU A 177 2.61 -14.62 -7.47
N TYR A 178 3.36 -14.03 -6.53
CA TYR A 178 4.58 -13.28 -6.83
C TYR A 178 5.87 -14.13 -6.73
N GLY A 179 5.76 -15.40 -6.35
CA GLY A 179 6.92 -16.29 -6.18
C GLY A 179 7.86 -15.87 -5.06
N ILE A 180 7.34 -15.21 -4.02
CA ILE A 180 8.11 -14.74 -2.85
C ILE A 180 7.86 -15.66 -1.65
N SER A 181 8.83 -15.69 -0.72
CA SER A 181 8.68 -16.46 0.53
C SER A 181 7.54 -15.89 1.38
N GLU A 182 6.65 -16.76 1.89
CA GLU A 182 5.58 -16.38 2.82
C GLU A 182 6.11 -15.65 4.07
N VAL A 183 7.33 -15.97 4.49
CA VAL A 183 7.97 -15.35 5.65
C VAL A 183 8.37 -13.90 5.36
N CYS A 184 8.70 -13.60 4.11
CA CYS A 184 9.11 -12.25 3.70
C CYS A 184 7.93 -11.32 3.39
N PHE A 185 6.71 -11.83 3.32
CA PHE A 185 5.52 -11.01 3.02
C PHE A 185 4.54 -10.98 4.19
N CYS A 186 4.18 -9.80 4.61
CA CYS A 186 3.19 -9.59 5.67
C CYS A 186 1.81 -9.35 5.06
N GLU A 187 0.94 -10.37 5.05
CA GLU A 187 -0.41 -10.30 4.49
C GLU A 187 -1.27 -9.20 5.12
N SER A 188 -1.12 -8.97 6.43
CA SER A 188 -1.94 -7.96 7.14
C SER A 188 -1.60 -6.52 6.79
N SER A 189 -0.40 -6.25 6.29
CA SER A 189 0.04 -4.90 5.89
C SER A 189 0.25 -4.73 4.39
N GLY A 190 0.32 -5.84 3.64
CA GLY A 190 0.67 -5.84 2.23
C GLY A 190 2.14 -5.47 1.95
N CYS A 191 3.00 -5.56 2.98
CA CYS A 191 4.41 -5.17 2.88
C CYS A 191 5.33 -6.39 2.80
N ALA A 192 6.44 -6.24 2.07
CA ALA A 192 7.49 -7.25 1.99
C ALA A 192 8.75 -6.79 2.73
N GLU A 193 9.45 -7.74 3.33
CA GLU A 193 10.80 -7.55 3.87
C GLU A 193 11.83 -8.25 2.97
N LEU A 194 13.06 -7.77 2.99
CA LEU A 194 14.17 -8.39 2.29
C LEU A 194 14.57 -9.72 2.97
N GLU A 195 15.35 -10.54 2.26
CA GLU A 195 15.87 -11.78 2.82
C GLU A 195 16.76 -11.55 4.05
N LYS A 196 16.65 -12.47 5.01
CA LYS A 196 17.45 -12.44 6.23
C LYS A 196 18.92 -12.74 5.95
N PRO A 197 19.85 -12.18 6.75
CA PRO A 197 21.25 -12.54 6.69
C PRO A 197 21.47 -14.04 6.99
N VAL A 198 22.39 -14.67 6.26
CA VAL A 198 22.71 -16.08 6.41
C VAL A 198 23.79 -16.27 7.48
N GLY A 199 23.59 -17.20 8.40
CA GLY A 199 24.57 -17.56 9.41
C GLY A 199 23.96 -17.81 10.79
N ALA A 200 24.80 -18.24 11.74
CA ALA A 200 24.41 -18.35 13.13
C ALA A 200 24.23 -16.93 13.73
N PRO A 201 23.29 -16.74 14.68
CA PRO A 201 23.07 -15.44 15.29
C PRO A 201 24.33 -14.90 15.98
N GLU A 202 24.81 -13.73 15.56
CA GLU A 202 25.91 -12.99 16.18
C GLU A 202 25.41 -12.04 17.26
N VAL A 203 24.17 -11.60 17.14
CA VAL A 203 23.53 -10.63 18.03
C VAL A 203 22.19 -11.17 18.51
N PHE A 204 21.86 -10.94 19.77
CA PHE A 204 20.52 -11.18 20.31
C PHE A 204 19.77 -9.86 20.48
N VAL A 205 18.53 -9.76 20.00
CA VAL A 205 17.69 -8.59 20.16
C VAL A 205 16.56 -8.90 21.14
N ILE A 206 16.60 -8.30 22.31
CA ILE A 206 15.47 -8.31 23.25
C ILE A 206 14.41 -7.38 22.67
N SER A 207 13.29 -7.95 22.24
CA SER A 207 12.32 -7.30 21.36
C SER A 207 10.88 -7.53 21.81
N GLY A 208 9.96 -6.78 21.19
CA GLY A 208 8.57 -6.70 21.53
C GLY A 208 8.16 -5.28 21.93
N GLY A 209 6.86 -4.99 21.88
CA GLY A 209 6.32 -3.65 22.16
C GLY A 209 6.31 -2.72 20.95
N GLY A 210 6.50 -3.24 19.74
CA GLY A 210 6.33 -2.49 18.48
C GLY A 210 7.49 -1.55 18.10
N ASN A 211 8.64 -1.65 18.76
CA ASN A 211 9.76 -0.72 18.56
C ASN A 211 11.03 -1.39 18.00
N SER A 212 10.96 -2.68 17.64
CA SER A 212 12.16 -3.45 17.27
C SER A 212 12.44 -3.46 15.78
N GLY A 213 11.45 -3.14 14.93
CA GLY A 213 11.58 -3.23 13.46
C GLY A 213 12.75 -2.40 12.88
N GLY A 214 13.05 -1.24 13.48
CA GLY A 214 14.19 -0.41 13.08
C GLY A 214 15.54 -1.09 13.31
N VAL A 215 15.68 -1.79 14.44
CA VAL A 215 16.88 -2.56 14.80
C VAL A 215 17.05 -3.75 13.88
N PHE A 216 15.96 -4.49 13.61
CA PHE A 216 15.96 -5.65 12.72
C PHE A 216 16.45 -5.27 11.32
N ARG A 217 15.88 -4.20 10.73
CA ARG A 217 16.29 -3.71 9.41
C ARG A 217 17.71 -3.14 9.41
N ARG A 218 18.19 -2.56 10.50
CA ARG A 218 19.59 -2.11 10.64
C ARG A 218 20.56 -3.30 10.60
N LEU A 219 20.28 -4.35 11.35
CA LEU A 219 21.09 -5.57 11.36
C LEU A 219 21.04 -6.28 10.00
N GLN A 220 19.87 -6.37 9.39
CA GLN A 220 19.71 -6.94 8.03
C GLN A 220 20.56 -6.16 7.02
N ARG A 221 20.51 -4.82 7.00
CA ARG A 221 21.36 -4.00 6.10
C ARG A 221 22.85 -4.15 6.35
N ALA A 222 23.24 -4.43 7.60
CA ALA A 222 24.62 -4.71 7.96
C ALA A 222 25.08 -6.14 7.61
N GLY A 223 24.16 -6.99 7.14
CA GLY A 223 24.45 -8.41 6.89
C GLY A 223 24.72 -9.21 8.16
N THR A 224 24.31 -8.71 9.34
CA THR A 224 24.56 -9.34 10.63
C THR A 224 23.42 -10.28 11.00
N PRO A 225 23.65 -11.60 11.05
CA PRO A 225 22.63 -12.55 11.51
C PRO A 225 22.30 -12.31 12.99
N PHE A 226 21.02 -12.33 13.32
CA PHE A 226 20.57 -12.08 14.68
C PHE A 226 19.45 -13.03 15.13
N ALA A 227 19.31 -13.19 16.42
CA ALA A 227 18.14 -13.82 17.03
C ALA A 227 17.29 -12.75 17.71
N ALA A 228 15.98 -12.93 17.75
CA ALA A 228 15.03 -12.01 18.36
C ALA A 228 14.12 -12.75 19.35
N GLY A 229 13.82 -12.13 20.48
CA GLY A 229 12.88 -12.69 21.47
C GLY A 229 12.88 -11.91 22.79
N ILE A 230 11.96 -12.21 23.71
CA ILE A 230 10.81 -13.11 23.55
C ILE A 230 9.62 -12.26 23.11
N ILE A 231 9.03 -12.57 21.93
CA ILE A 231 8.03 -11.73 21.30
C ILE A 231 6.63 -12.36 21.46
N PRO A 232 5.63 -11.65 21.98
CA PRO A 232 4.24 -12.13 21.98
C PRO A 232 3.71 -12.40 20.55
N ALA A 233 2.88 -13.44 20.38
CA ALA A 233 2.36 -13.83 19.05
C ALA A 233 1.49 -12.75 18.38
N ASN A 234 0.93 -11.83 19.16
CA ASN A 234 0.14 -10.69 18.68
C ASN A 234 0.92 -9.38 18.59
N ASP A 235 2.25 -9.42 18.78
CA ASP A 235 3.09 -8.21 18.69
C ASP A 235 3.34 -7.83 17.23
N ILE A 236 3.29 -6.53 16.94
CA ILE A 236 3.52 -5.98 15.59
C ILE A 236 4.95 -6.21 15.10
N ASP A 237 5.92 -6.43 15.99
CA ASP A 237 7.31 -6.73 15.64
C ASP A 237 7.49 -8.17 15.14
N LEU A 238 6.56 -9.10 15.46
CA LEU A 238 6.73 -10.52 15.18
C LEU A 238 6.84 -10.86 13.68
N PRO A 239 6.03 -10.30 12.77
CA PRO A 239 6.18 -10.55 11.34
C PRO A 239 7.57 -10.14 10.82
N ALA A 240 8.05 -8.95 11.20
CA ALA A 240 9.38 -8.48 10.80
C ALA A 240 10.51 -9.34 11.41
N ALA A 241 10.36 -9.77 12.66
CA ALA A 241 11.31 -10.68 13.29
C ALA A 241 11.40 -12.00 12.54
N ARG A 242 10.27 -12.62 12.17
CA ARG A 242 10.22 -13.87 11.40
C ARG A 242 10.88 -13.73 10.02
N ALA A 243 10.69 -12.60 9.36
CA ALA A 243 11.28 -12.33 8.06
C ALA A 243 12.79 -12.11 8.12
N LEU A 244 13.29 -11.40 9.14
CA LEU A 244 14.64 -10.85 9.15
C LEU A 244 15.62 -11.56 10.11
N ALA A 245 15.10 -12.21 11.17
CA ALA A 245 15.97 -12.89 12.14
C ALA A 245 16.32 -14.32 11.68
N ALA A 246 17.52 -14.77 12.02
CA ALA A 246 17.94 -16.15 11.83
C ALA A 246 17.17 -17.09 12.76
N GLU A 247 16.85 -16.62 13.99
CA GLU A 247 16.04 -17.36 14.96
C GLU A 247 15.10 -16.42 15.71
N VAL A 248 13.85 -16.86 15.94
CA VAL A 248 12.84 -16.10 16.67
C VAL A 248 12.30 -16.92 17.83
N ILE A 249 12.32 -16.36 19.02
CA ILE A 249 11.66 -16.92 20.19
C ILE A 249 10.36 -16.13 20.40
N SER A 250 9.23 -16.81 20.30
CA SER A 250 7.91 -16.22 20.53
C SER A 250 7.15 -16.94 21.64
N ARG A 251 6.18 -16.25 22.22
CA ARG A 251 5.24 -16.81 23.20
C ARG A 251 3.80 -16.61 22.72
N PRO A 252 2.84 -17.41 23.19
CA PRO A 252 1.44 -17.15 22.89
C PRO A 252 0.99 -15.76 23.34
N ALA A 253 -0.01 -15.21 22.65
CA ALA A 253 -0.60 -13.94 23.01
C ALA A 253 -1.20 -14.00 24.42
N PHE A 254 -1.01 -12.94 25.21
CA PHE A 254 -1.57 -12.78 26.56
C PHE A 254 -1.21 -13.90 27.56
N SER A 255 -0.14 -14.65 27.30
CA SER A 255 0.35 -15.72 28.16
C SER A 255 1.80 -15.47 28.55
N GLU A 256 2.25 -16.05 29.66
CA GLU A 256 3.66 -16.06 30.03
C GLU A 256 4.49 -16.91 29.05
N ALA A 257 5.78 -16.60 28.97
CA ALA A 257 6.71 -17.42 28.20
C ALA A 257 6.94 -18.77 28.90
N SER A 258 7.08 -19.84 28.13
CA SER A 258 7.47 -21.12 28.68
C SER A 258 8.90 -21.06 29.23
N GLN A 259 9.19 -21.89 30.22
CA GLN A 259 10.56 -22.03 30.74
C GLN A 259 11.56 -22.37 29.64
N GLU A 260 11.15 -23.18 28.70
CA GLU A 260 11.98 -23.56 27.54
C GLU A 260 12.34 -22.34 26.68
N ALA A 261 11.37 -21.44 26.39
CA ALA A 261 11.61 -20.20 25.66
C ALA A 261 12.59 -19.27 26.39
N VAL A 262 12.42 -19.11 27.69
CA VAL A 262 13.35 -18.32 28.53
C VAL A 262 14.75 -18.92 28.51
N GLN A 263 14.89 -20.23 28.73
CA GLN A 263 16.19 -20.92 28.72
C GLN A 263 16.85 -20.83 27.33
N ARG A 264 16.08 -20.89 26.25
CA ARG A 264 16.59 -20.70 24.88
C ARG A 264 17.13 -19.29 24.69
N GLY A 265 16.40 -18.26 25.14
CA GLY A 265 16.87 -16.86 25.11
C GLY A 265 18.15 -16.65 25.89
N LEU A 266 18.22 -17.17 27.12
CA LEU A 266 19.43 -17.10 27.95
C LEU A 266 20.63 -17.81 27.31
N ARG A 267 20.42 -18.91 26.61
CA ARG A 267 21.47 -19.63 25.87
C ARG A 267 22.00 -18.78 24.74
N LEU A 268 21.10 -18.24 23.87
CA LEU A 268 21.47 -17.38 22.74
C LEU A 268 22.23 -16.12 23.19
N ILE A 269 21.84 -15.50 24.31
CA ILE A 269 22.59 -14.37 24.88
C ILE A 269 24.03 -14.77 25.24
N ARG A 270 24.27 -16.01 25.74
CA ARG A 270 25.62 -16.48 26.02
C ARG A 270 26.42 -16.76 24.74
N GLU A 271 25.79 -17.28 23.73
CA GLU A 271 26.41 -17.65 22.43
C GLU A 271 26.69 -16.40 21.56
N CYS A 272 25.79 -15.43 21.50
CA CYS A 272 25.95 -14.20 20.74
C CYS A 272 27.06 -13.29 21.27
N GLY A 273 27.71 -12.53 20.39
CA GLY A 273 28.71 -11.54 20.72
C GLY A 273 28.18 -10.29 21.40
N GLY A 274 26.90 -9.94 21.13
CA GLY A 274 26.26 -8.75 21.65
C GLY A 274 24.76 -8.86 21.82
N VAL A 275 24.17 -7.94 22.57
CA VAL A 275 22.74 -7.89 22.86
C VAL A 275 22.24 -6.45 22.69
N PHE A 276 21.19 -6.27 21.89
CA PHE A 276 20.39 -5.04 21.87
C PHE A 276 19.14 -5.23 22.72
N CYS A 277 18.77 -4.20 23.49
CA CYS A 277 17.49 -4.15 24.18
C CYS A 277 16.66 -3.01 23.57
N CYS A 278 15.55 -3.35 22.93
CA CYS A 278 14.68 -2.36 22.32
C CYS A 278 13.83 -1.63 23.37
N PRO A 279 13.53 -0.32 23.18
CA PRO A 279 12.67 0.42 24.08
C PRO A 279 11.29 -0.23 24.22
N GLY A 280 10.78 -0.31 25.44
CA GLY A 280 9.47 -0.91 25.73
C GLY A 280 9.40 -2.44 25.66
N SER A 281 10.49 -3.14 25.31
CA SER A 281 10.53 -4.60 25.26
C SER A 281 10.55 -5.28 26.65
N CYS A 282 10.89 -4.53 27.69
CA CYS A 282 10.92 -5.00 29.06
C CYS A 282 9.87 -4.28 29.90
N GLY A 283 9.22 -5.00 30.82
CA GLY A 283 8.22 -4.43 31.73
C GLY A 283 7.37 -5.48 32.42
N ALA A 284 6.37 -5.04 33.15
CA ALA A 284 5.48 -5.93 33.89
C ALA A 284 4.73 -6.94 33.00
N LEU A 285 4.49 -6.59 31.71
CA LEU A 285 3.84 -7.47 30.73
C LEU A 285 4.82 -8.41 30.02
N ASN A 286 6.13 -8.17 30.14
CA ASN A 286 7.19 -8.98 29.55
C ASN A 286 8.30 -9.25 30.62
N PRO A 287 7.97 -9.91 31.73
CA PRO A 287 8.92 -10.13 32.80
C PRO A 287 10.12 -10.98 32.37
N GLU A 288 9.92 -11.92 31.46
CA GLU A 288 10.96 -12.74 30.87
C GLU A 288 12.04 -11.91 30.15
N ASN A 289 11.68 -10.85 29.47
CA ASN A 289 12.63 -9.96 28.82
C ASN A 289 13.49 -9.20 29.84
N SER A 290 12.95 -8.90 31.02
CA SER A 290 13.72 -8.32 32.14
C SER A 290 14.77 -9.29 32.69
N GLU A 291 14.48 -10.59 32.69
CA GLU A 291 15.45 -11.64 33.07
C GLU A 291 16.57 -11.72 32.02
N LEU A 292 16.20 -11.72 30.69
CA LEU A 292 17.15 -11.71 29.60
C LEU A 292 18.09 -10.48 29.67
N LEU A 293 17.53 -9.31 29.90
CA LEU A 293 18.29 -8.05 30.05
C LEU A 293 19.26 -8.11 31.23
N SER A 294 18.80 -8.64 32.35
CA SER A 294 19.65 -8.82 33.56
C SER A 294 20.81 -9.76 33.28
N CYS A 295 20.59 -10.83 32.51
CA CYS A 295 21.62 -11.73 32.05
C CYS A 295 22.64 -11.04 31.15
N ALA A 296 22.15 -10.29 30.12
CA ALA A 296 23.01 -9.55 29.19
C ALA A 296 23.92 -8.53 29.92
N ARG A 297 23.36 -7.80 30.90
CA ARG A 297 24.11 -6.86 31.75
C ARG A 297 25.22 -7.56 32.57
N ARG A 298 24.91 -8.69 33.21
CA ARG A 298 25.89 -9.47 33.95
C ARG A 298 27.05 -9.96 33.10
N LEU A 299 26.79 -10.27 31.85
CA LEU A 299 27.80 -10.74 30.87
C LEU A 299 28.54 -9.59 30.18
N GLY A 300 28.17 -8.34 30.43
CA GLY A 300 28.77 -7.18 29.77
C GLY A 300 28.56 -7.14 28.22
N LYS A 301 27.47 -7.76 27.73
CA LYS A 301 27.20 -7.92 26.30
C LYS A 301 26.23 -6.88 25.74
N LEU A 302 25.74 -5.95 26.52
CA LEU A 302 24.81 -4.92 26.05
C LEU A 302 25.56 -3.95 25.10
N ILE A 303 25.12 -3.85 23.86
CA ILE A 303 25.78 -3.05 22.79
C ILE A 303 25.21 -1.62 22.73
N GLY A 304 24.26 -1.25 23.56
CA GLY A 304 23.62 0.05 23.63
C GLY A 304 22.10 -0.05 23.75
N ASP A 305 21.50 1.05 24.20
CA ASP A 305 20.07 1.26 24.11
C ASP A 305 19.77 1.65 22.66
N ALA A 306 18.87 0.90 22.00
CA ALA A 306 18.55 1.08 20.58
C ALA A 306 17.63 2.29 20.34
#